data_3214b68eb98ba28d7911aeb2ad5005cb
#
_entry.id   3214b68eb98ba28d7911aeb2ad5005cb
#
_cell.length_a   1.000
_cell.length_b   1.000
_cell.length_c   1.000
_cell.angle_alpha   90.00
_cell.angle_beta   90.00
_cell.angle_gamma   90.00
#
_symmetry.space_group_name_H-M   'P 1'
#
loop_
_entity.id
_entity.type
_entity.pdbx_description
1 polymer ?
#
loop_
_entity_poly.entity_id
_entity_poly.type
_entity_poly.pdbx_seq_one_letter_code
_entity_poly.pdbx_strand_id
1 'polypeptide(L)'
;IAALDRDVLPGITHWNHPSFFSYFPSNTSYASVLADIVVAGLGVQGMSWQTSPAATELEEVVMDWLRAMVGLSDAFTGVVHDSASTATLCALLCARERSSGFAQNRGGLQSGEPPLVVYASGQAHSSIEKGALLAGFGKAHLRLIETDDAHAVRADLLRAAVEADVAAGRRPCAIVGCVGTTATTAFDPLPELAAIARDHGMWLHVDAAMAGTAMVLPECRGLWNGIEEADSLVFNPHKWMGVGFDFSAYYV
;
A
#
# COMPACT_ATOMS: atom_id res chain seq x y z
N ILE A 1 30.45 16.17 14.14
CA ILE A 1 29.41 17.18 14.36
C ILE A 1 29.68 18.39 13.45
N ALA A 2 30.84 19.06 13.53
CA ALA A 2 31.11 20.26 12.71
C ALA A 2 30.98 20.07 11.18
N ALA A 3 31.32 18.89 10.65
CA ALA A 3 31.09 18.58 9.24
C ALA A 3 29.59 18.42 8.90
N LEU A 4 28.78 17.91 9.84
CA LEU A 4 27.33 17.85 9.68
C LEU A 4 26.73 19.26 9.45
N ASP A 5 27.08 20.18 10.35
CA ASP A 5 26.57 21.56 10.31
C ASP A 5 27.05 22.32 9.06
N ARG A 6 28.31 22.11 8.65
CA ARG A 6 28.93 22.85 7.55
C ARG A 6 28.57 22.29 6.18
N ASP A 7 28.56 20.95 6.03
CA ASP A 7 28.60 20.30 4.73
C ASP A 7 27.28 19.56 4.40
N VAL A 8 26.56 19.04 5.43
CA VAL A 8 25.36 18.23 5.23
C VAL A 8 24.08 19.04 5.38
N LEU A 9 23.88 19.71 6.52
CA LEU A 9 22.64 20.43 6.78
C LEU A 9 22.27 21.48 5.73
N PRO A 10 23.22 22.24 5.17
CA PRO A 10 22.89 23.21 4.10
C PRO A 10 22.46 22.56 2.78
N GLY A 11 22.78 21.27 2.57
CA GLY A 11 22.49 20.54 1.35
C GLY A 11 21.22 19.71 1.38
N ILE A 12 20.53 19.58 2.53
CA ILE A 12 19.29 18.83 2.63
C ILE A 12 18.06 19.70 2.42
N THR A 13 17.00 19.11 1.87
CA THR A 13 15.68 19.72 1.83
C THR A 13 14.98 19.47 3.16
N HIS A 14 14.71 20.52 3.92
CA HIS A 14 14.13 20.44 5.27
C HIS A 14 12.61 20.23 5.19
N TRP A 15 12.14 18.97 5.16
CA TRP A 15 10.72 18.62 5.09
C TRP A 15 9.92 19.05 6.33
N ASN A 16 10.59 19.24 7.48
CA ASN A 16 9.97 19.76 8.72
C ASN A 16 9.84 21.29 8.73
N HIS A 17 10.29 22.00 7.69
CA HIS A 17 10.19 23.46 7.65
C HIS A 17 8.72 23.89 7.53
N PRO A 18 8.24 24.92 8.30
CA PRO A 18 6.84 25.35 8.28
C PRO A 18 6.31 25.77 6.91
N SER A 19 7.19 26.15 5.99
CA SER A 19 6.84 26.54 4.60
C SER A 19 7.05 25.43 3.58
N PHE A 20 7.25 24.18 3.99
CA PHE A 20 7.35 23.05 3.07
C PHE A 20 5.96 22.44 2.85
N PHE A 21 5.44 22.60 1.63
CA PHE A 21 4.10 22.16 1.25
C PHE A 21 4.10 21.12 0.12
N SER A 22 5.25 20.53 -0.19
CA SER A 22 5.39 19.52 -1.24
C SER A 22 5.25 18.12 -0.66
N TYR A 23 4.67 17.22 -1.43
CA TYR A 23 4.51 15.81 -1.10
C TYR A 23 3.67 15.54 0.14
N PHE A 24 3.70 14.32 0.67
CA PHE A 24 3.11 14.01 1.96
C PHE A 24 4.08 14.33 3.11
N PRO A 25 3.57 14.70 4.29
CA PRO A 25 4.42 15.01 5.42
C PRO A 25 5.27 13.83 5.83
N SER A 26 6.45 14.15 6.36
CA SER A 26 7.32 13.24 7.06
C SER A 26 7.65 13.93 8.38
N ASN A 27 7.12 13.40 9.45
CA ASN A 27 7.36 13.94 10.78
C ASN A 27 7.69 12.81 11.76
N THR A 28 8.26 13.19 12.90
CA THR A 28 8.61 12.26 13.95
C THR A 28 8.30 12.87 15.31
N SER A 29 8.16 12.03 16.33
CA SER A 29 8.00 12.44 17.72
C SER A 29 9.27 12.19 18.51
N TYR A 30 9.42 12.80 19.68
CA TYR A 30 10.53 12.50 20.59
C TYR A 30 10.58 11.02 20.98
N ALA A 31 9.41 10.38 21.15
CA ALA A 31 9.34 8.96 21.46
C ALA A 31 9.93 8.11 20.34
N SER A 32 9.63 8.45 19.07
CA SER A 32 10.19 7.75 17.90
C SER A 32 11.71 7.90 17.82
N VAL A 33 12.23 9.14 18.01
CA VAL A 33 13.68 9.38 18.00
C VAL A 33 14.40 8.60 19.11
N LEU A 34 13.82 8.54 20.31
CA LEU A 34 14.39 7.77 21.42
C LEU A 34 14.34 6.27 21.13
N ALA A 35 13.28 5.77 20.52
CA ALA A 35 13.17 4.38 20.11
C ALA A 35 14.25 4.00 19.08
N ASP A 36 14.49 4.87 18.08
CA ASP A 36 15.56 4.65 17.10
C ASP A 36 16.94 4.56 17.74
N ILE A 37 17.23 5.43 18.72
CA ILE A 37 18.49 5.39 19.48
C ILE A 37 18.63 4.06 20.23
N VAL A 38 17.55 3.58 20.87
CA VAL A 38 17.55 2.31 21.60
C VAL A 38 17.76 1.13 20.66
N VAL A 39 17.03 1.10 19.54
CA VAL A 39 17.15 0.04 18.53
C VAL A 39 18.56 0.00 17.93
N ALA A 40 19.11 1.17 17.59
CA ALA A 40 20.48 1.26 17.08
C ALA A 40 21.51 0.80 18.12
N GLY A 41 21.31 1.15 19.40
CA GLY A 41 22.21 0.75 20.50
C GLY A 41 22.16 -0.74 20.82
N LEU A 42 20.99 -1.37 20.72
CA LEU A 42 20.81 -2.80 20.98
C LEU A 42 21.19 -3.68 19.78
N GLY A 43 21.22 -3.14 18.56
CA GLY A 43 21.50 -3.90 17.34
C GLY A 43 20.48 -5.01 17.07
N VAL A 44 19.20 -4.73 17.34
CA VAL A 44 18.11 -5.72 17.16
C VAL A 44 18.01 -6.19 15.72
N GLN A 45 17.85 -7.49 15.53
CA GLN A 45 17.68 -8.13 14.22
C GLN A 45 16.30 -8.77 14.12
N GLY A 46 15.35 -8.02 13.56
CA GLY A 46 13.92 -8.41 13.45
C GLY A 46 13.57 -9.30 12.24
N MET A 47 14.54 -9.97 11.61
CA MET A 47 14.29 -10.73 10.37
C MET A 47 13.55 -12.06 10.56
N SER A 48 13.50 -12.58 11.77
CA SER A 48 12.72 -13.78 12.11
C SER A 48 12.48 -13.85 13.61
N TRP A 49 11.50 -14.66 14.02
CA TRP A 49 11.23 -14.89 15.44
C TRP A 49 12.45 -15.43 16.19
N GLN A 50 13.23 -16.33 15.59
CA GLN A 50 14.42 -16.89 16.23
C GLN A 50 15.52 -15.84 16.49
N THR A 51 15.64 -14.84 15.61
CA THR A 51 16.68 -13.80 15.75
C THR A 51 16.29 -12.70 16.73
N SER A 52 15.01 -12.48 16.95
CA SER A 52 14.47 -11.55 17.96
C SER A 52 13.02 -11.87 18.29
N PRO A 53 12.76 -12.83 19.21
CA PRO A 53 11.39 -13.16 19.61
C PRO A 53 10.60 -11.94 20.11
N ALA A 54 11.22 -11.12 20.96
CA ALA A 54 10.60 -9.93 21.52
C ALA A 54 10.22 -8.89 20.45
N ALA A 55 11.03 -8.73 19.39
CA ALA A 55 10.71 -7.80 18.31
C ALA A 55 9.51 -8.29 17.49
N THR A 56 9.42 -9.59 17.21
CA THR A 56 8.29 -10.17 16.49
C THR A 56 6.99 -10.06 17.29
N GLU A 57 7.03 -10.41 18.60
CA GLU A 57 5.84 -10.29 19.47
C GLU A 57 5.41 -8.83 19.63
N LEU A 58 6.36 -7.91 19.71
CA LEU A 58 6.05 -6.47 19.76
C LEU A 58 5.41 -5.98 18.46
N GLU A 59 5.88 -6.45 17.32
CA GLU A 59 5.28 -6.15 16.01
C GLU A 59 3.83 -6.62 15.97
N GLU A 60 3.53 -7.86 16.35
CA GLU A 60 2.17 -8.40 16.39
C GLU A 60 1.24 -7.54 17.26
N VAL A 61 1.70 -7.19 18.47
CA VAL A 61 0.93 -6.33 19.39
C VAL A 61 0.68 -4.94 18.80
N VAL A 62 1.68 -4.32 18.19
CA VAL A 62 1.56 -2.99 17.58
C VAL A 62 0.63 -3.04 16.36
N MET A 63 0.71 -4.06 15.54
CA MET A 63 -0.18 -4.24 14.39
C MET A 63 -1.63 -4.45 14.83
N ASP A 64 -1.88 -5.21 15.90
CA ASP A 64 -3.22 -5.36 16.49
C ASP A 64 -3.76 -4.02 17.04
N TRP A 65 -2.92 -3.24 17.71
CA TRP A 65 -3.33 -1.91 18.16
C TRP A 65 -3.68 -0.98 17.00
N LEU A 66 -2.85 -0.94 15.96
CA LEU A 66 -3.11 -0.11 14.79
C LEU A 66 -4.39 -0.55 14.08
N ARG A 67 -4.62 -1.86 13.92
CA ARG A 67 -5.85 -2.43 13.35
C ARG A 67 -7.08 -1.95 14.12
N ALA A 68 -7.06 -2.05 15.44
CA ALA A 68 -8.14 -1.60 16.31
C ALA A 68 -8.34 -0.07 16.25
N MET A 69 -7.24 0.70 16.26
CA MET A 69 -7.28 2.17 16.19
C MET A 69 -7.96 2.67 14.91
N VAL A 70 -7.67 2.06 13.77
CA VAL A 70 -8.27 2.47 12.49
C VAL A 70 -9.62 1.79 12.21
N GLY A 71 -10.06 0.90 13.09
CA GLY A 71 -11.39 0.26 13.03
C GLY A 71 -11.49 -0.86 12.00
N LEU A 72 -10.40 -1.53 11.66
CA LEU A 72 -10.41 -2.75 10.85
C LEU A 72 -10.90 -3.95 11.67
N SER A 73 -11.52 -4.91 11.00
CA SER A 73 -11.97 -6.17 11.62
C SER A 73 -10.78 -7.05 12.05
N ASP A 74 -11.06 -8.02 12.90
CA ASP A 74 -10.08 -9.00 13.38
C ASP A 74 -9.72 -10.07 12.34
N ALA A 75 -10.38 -10.06 11.18
CA ALA A 75 -10.02 -10.88 10.04
C ALA A 75 -8.67 -10.47 9.40
N PHE A 76 -8.27 -9.21 9.56
CA PHE A 76 -7.01 -8.72 9.03
C PHE A 76 -5.83 -9.05 9.95
N THR A 77 -4.78 -9.61 9.36
CA THR A 77 -3.47 -9.81 10.00
C THR A 77 -2.46 -8.86 9.41
N GLY A 78 -1.68 -8.19 10.25
CA GLY A 78 -0.76 -7.14 9.83
C GLY A 78 0.71 -7.49 10.00
N VAL A 79 1.55 -6.87 9.18
CA VAL A 79 3.02 -6.92 9.26
C VAL A 79 3.61 -5.56 8.89
N VAL A 80 4.75 -5.22 9.49
CA VAL A 80 5.47 -3.98 9.19
C VAL A 80 6.25 -4.12 7.88
N HIS A 81 6.07 -3.17 6.98
CA HIS A 81 6.91 -2.97 5.79
C HIS A 81 7.67 -1.64 5.88
N ASP A 82 8.74 -1.51 5.10
CA ASP A 82 9.51 -0.27 4.96
C ASP A 82 8.71 0.83 4.25
N SER A 83 7.87 0.46 3.29
CA SER A 83 7.11 1.42 2.49
C SER A 83 5.82 0.83 1.92
N ALA A 84 4.85 1.68 1.62
CA ALA A 84 3.67 1.29 0.85
C ALA A 84 4.04 0.76 -0.54
N SER A 85 5.18 1.17 -1.09
CA SER A 85 5.66 0.66 -2.38
C SER A 85 6.02 -0.81 -2.31
N THR A 86 6.70 -1.25 -1.26
CA THR A 86 7.02 -2.66 -1.01
C THR A 86 5.75 -3.45 -0.69
N ALA A 87 4.86 -2.89 0.13
CA ALA A 87 3.56 -3.51 0.43
C ALA A 87 2.73 -3.74 -0.84
N THR A 88 2.61 -2.73 -1.71
CA THR A 88 1.91 -2.87 -3.00
C THR A 88 2.58 -3.92 -3.90
N LEU A 89 3.91 -3.96 -3.97
CA LEU A 89 4.63 -5.01 -4.70
C LEU A 89 4.27 -6.40 -4.15
N CYS A 90 4.29 -6.59 -2.83
CA CYS A 90 3.90 -7.85 -2.20
C CYS A 90 2.46 -8.23 -2.51
N ALA A 91 1.52 -7.28 -2.44
CA ALA A 91 0.13 -7.51 -2.80
C ALA A 91 -0.02 -7.97 -4.27
N LEU A 92 0.68 -7.32 -5.20
CA LEU A 92 0.67 -7.70 -6.62
C LEU A 92 1.31 -9.07 -6.86
N LEU A 93 2.36 -9.44 -6.11
CA LEU A 93 2.96 -10.78 -6.17
C LEU A 93 1.97 -11.84 -5.65
N CYS A 94 1.28 -11.59 -4.53
CA CYS A 94 0.24 -12.48 -4.01
C CYS A 94 -0.92 -12.63 -5.01
N ALA A 95 -1.40 -11.52 -5.57
CA ALA A 95 -2.42 -11.53 -6.61
C ALA A 95 -2.02 -12.37 -7.82
N ARG A 96 -0.79 -12.20 -8.30
CA ARG A 96 -0.21 -12.97 -9.40
C ARG A 96 -0.19 -14.45 -9.09
N GLU A 97 0.33 -14.84 -7.92
CA GLU A 97 0.40 -16.24 -7.52
C GLU A 97 -0.97 -16.89 -7.38
N ARG A 98 -1.93 -16.19 -6.76
CA ARG A 98 -3.32 -16.65 -6.66
C ARG A 98 -3.95 -16.83 -8.05
N SER A 99 -3.84 -15.84 -8.92
CA SER A 99 -4.45 -15.86 -10.25
C SER A 99 -3.81 -16.87 -11.20
N SER A 100 -2.52 -17.18 -11.04
CA SER A 100 -1.78 -18.15 -11.86
C SER A 100 -1.74 -19.56 -11.29
N GLY A 101 -2.35 -19.80 -10.13
CA GLY A 101 -2.28 -21.08 -9.42
C GLY A 101 -0.85 -21.42 -9.01
N PHE A 102 -0.12 -20.46 -8.46
CA PHE A 102 1.27 -20.58 -8.01
C PHE A 102 2.24 -20.97 -9.15
N ALA A 103 2.13 -20.24 -10.27
CA ALA A 103 2.92 -20.52 -11.47
C ALA A 103 4.44 -20.43 -11.24
N GLN A 104 4.91 -19.64 -10.25
CA GLN A 104 6.34 -19.53 -9.95
C GLN A 104 6.95 -20.85 -9.48
N ASN A 105 6.16 -21.76 -8.91
CA ASN A 105 6.59 -23.10 -8.55
C ASN A 105 6.79 -24.04 -9.78
N ARG A 106 6.48 -23.58 -10.98
CA ARG A 106 6.57 -24.33 -12.25
C ARG A 106 7.38 -23.54 -13.28
N GLY A 107 6.74 -22.98 -14.28
CA GLY A 107 7.39 -22.23 -15.38
C GLY A 107 7.30 -20.70 -15.22
N GLY A 108 6.72 -20.21 -14.14
CA GLY A 108 6.47 -18.78 -13.95
C GLY A 108 5.55 -18.22 -15.02
N LEU A 109 5.68 -16.93 -15.31
CA LEU A 109 4.90 -16.24 -16.35
C LEU A 109 5.32 -16.62 -17.78
N GLN A 110 6.30 -17.49 -17.94
CA GLN A 110 6.78 -17.97 -19.25
C GLN A 110 6.08 -19.26 -19.70
N SER A 111 5.08 -19.72 -18.95
CA SER A 111 4.39 -21.00 -19.19
C SER A 111 3.32 -20.96 -20.28
N GLY A 112 3.14 -19.83 -20.99
CA GLY A 112 2.11 -19.68 -22.03
C GLY A 112 0.70 -19.41 -21.50
N GLU A 113 0.55 -19.15 -20.21
CA GLU A 113 -0.72 -18.74 -19.60
C GLU A 113 -1.20 -17.38 -20.14
N PRO A 114 -2.54 -17.13 -20.14
CA PRO A 114 -3.07 -15.84 -20.52
C PRO A 114 -2.42 -14.69 -19.74
N PRO A 115 -2.14 -13.53 -20.40
CA PRO A 115 -1.56 -12.39 -19.74
C PRO A 115 -2.44 -11.92 -18.56
N LEU A 116 -1.80 -11.71 -17.40
CA LEU A 116 -2.43 -11.17 -16.22
C LEU A 116 -2.49 -9.64 -16.30
N VAL A 117 -3.63 -9.05 -15.92
CA VAL A 117 -3.85 -7.60 -16.01
C VAL A 117 -4.11 -6.99 -14.63
N VAL A 118 -3.48 -5.84 -14.39
CA VAL A 118 -3.64 -5.02 -13.19
C VAL A 118 -4.38 -3.73 -13.56
N TYR A 119 -5.27 -3.27 -12.69
CA TYR A 119 -6.09 -2.07 -12.89
C TYR A 119 -5.88 -1.11 -11.73
N ALA A 120 -5.75 0.18 -12.03
CA ALA A 120 -5.62 1.25 -11.04
C ALA A 120 -6.16 2.57 -11.60
N SER A 121 -6.42 3.54 -10.72
CA SER A 121 -6.74 4.91 -11.11
C SER A 121 -5.56 5.58 -11.82
N GLY A 122 -5.84 6.47 -12.76
CA GLY A 122 -4.85 7.39 -13.32
C GLY A 122 -4.23 8.35 -12.28
N GLN A 123 -4.86 8.51 -11.12
CA GLN A 123 -4.36 9.30 -9.98
C GLN A 123 -3.55 8.46 -8.97
N ALA A 124 -3.42 7.16 -9.19
CA ALA A 124 -2.70 6.28 -8.30
C ALA A 124 -1.21 6.62 -8.22
N HIS A 125 -0.60 6.33 -7.07
CA HIS A 125 0.82 6.59 -6.86
C HIS A 125 1.70 5.77 -7.83
N SER A 126 2.82 6.33 -8.26
CA SER A 126 3.75 5.69 -9.22
C SER A 126 4.32 4.34 -8.76
N SER A 127 4.21 4.01 -7.46
CA SER A 127 4.59 2.69 -6.93
C SER A 127 3.80 1.55 -7.56
N ILE A 128 2.55 1.80 -7.99
CA ILE A 128 1.71 0.78 -8.61
C ILE A 128 2.26 0.39 -9.98
N GLU A 129 2.62 1.36 -10.83
CA GLU A 129 3.28 1.05 -12.10
C GLU A 129 4.62 0.33 -11.87
N LYS A 130 5.45 0.84 -10.95
CA LYS A 130 6.73 0.21 -10.61
C LYS A 130 6.54 -1.21 -10.08
N GLY A 131 5.60 -1.41 -9.17
CA GLY A 131 5.27 -2.72 -8.62
C GLY A 131 4.79 -3.70 -9.69
N ALA A 132 3.90 -3.26 -10.59
CA ALA A 132 3.41 -4.09 -11.69
C ALA A 132 4.54 -4.49 -12.66
N LEU A 133 5.47 -3.58 -12.96
CA LEU A 133 6.64 -3.89 -13.80
C LEU A 133 7.57 -4.88 -13.09
N LEU A 134 7.89 -4.67 -11.82
CA LEU A 134 8.75 -5.55 -11.03
C LEU A 134 8.13 -6.93 -10.82
N ALA A 135 6.81 -7.00 -10.62
CA ALA A 135 6.08 -8.25 -10.51
C ALA A 135 5.94 -9.02 -11.83
N GLY A 136 6.41 -8.44 -12.94
CA GLY A 136 6.46 -9.11 -14.23
C GLY A 136 5.20 -8.99 -15.08
N PHE A 137 4.20 -8.17 -14.70
CA PHE A 137 3.00 -7.97 -15.52
C PHE A 137 3.32 -7.27 -16.85
N GLY A 138 4.27 -6.34 -16.84
CA GLY A 138 4.61 -5.50 -17.99
C GLY A 138 3.65 -4.33 -18.19
N LYS A 139 4.16 -3.23 -18.75
CA LYS A 139 3.41 -1.98 -18.89
C LYS A 139 2.15 -2.15 -19.75
N ALA A 140 2.18 -3.02 -20.75
CA ALA A 140 1.05 -3.30 -21.63
C ALA A 140 -0.15 -3.97 -20.91
N HIS A 141 0.05 -4.47 -19.71
CA HIS A 141 -0.99 -5.13 -18.90
C HIS A 141 -1.33 -4.37 -17.61
N LEU A 142 -0.92 -3.11 -17.51
CA LEU A 142 -1.41 -2.17 -16.51
C LEU A 142 -2.45 -1.25 -17.18
N ARG A 143 -3.67 -1.22 -16.64
CA ARG A 143 -4.76 -0.33 -17.07
C ARG A 143 -4.88 0.83 -16.09
N LEU A 144 -4.61 2.03 -16.56
CA LEU A 144 -4.89 3.26 -15.83
C LEU A 144 -6.27 3.75 -16.26
N ILE A 145 -7.20 3.66 -15.33
CA ILE A 145 -8.62 4.00 -15.55
C ILE A 145 -8.82 5.50 -15.31
N GLU A 146 -9.64 6.11 -16.14
CA GLU A 146 -10.03 7.50 -16.00
C GLU A 146 -10.79 7.75 -14.69
N THR A 147 -10.74 9.00 -14.24
CA THR A 147 -11.38 9.46 -13.02
C THR A 147 -12.58 10.37 -13.33
N ASP A 148 -13.43 10.54 -12.34
CA ASP A 148 -14.49 11.53 -12.35
C ASP A 148 -13.99 12.95 -12.00
N ASP A 149 -14.89 13.91 -11.86
CA ASP A 149 -14.59 15.30 -11.49
C ASP A 149 -14.05 15.43 -10.05
N ALA A 150 -14.30 14.44 -9.19
CA ALA A 150 -13.72 14.34 -7.84
C ALA A 150 -12.37 13.60 -7.84
N HIS A 151 -11.85 13.27 -8.99
CA HIS A 151 -10.62 12.49 -9.21
C HIS A 151 -10.65 11.05 -8.66
N ALA A 152 -11.84 10.54 -8.34
CA ALA A 152 -12.04 9.13 -7.99
C ALA A 152 -12.14 8.26 -9.25
N VAL A 153 -11.68 7.01 -9.16
CA VAL A 153 -11.74 6.09 -10.30
C VAL A 153 -13.18 5.85 -10.75
N ARG A 154 -13.41 5.90 -12.08
CA ARG A 154 -14.69 5.56 -12.69
C ARG A 154 -14.91 4.05 -12.66
N ALA A 155 -15.72 3.55 -11.73
CA ALA A 155 -16.00 2.12 -11.57
C ALA A 155 -16.69 1.51 -12.80
N ASP A 156 -17.51 2.27 -13.51
CA ASP A 156 -18.13 1.84 -14.77
C ASP A 156 -17.09 1.62 -15.88
N LEU A 157 -16.11 2.52 -16.01
CA LEU A 157 -15.02 2.37 -16.96
C LEU A 157 -14.07 1.24 -16.57
N LEU A 158 -13.84 1.04 -15.27
CA LEU A 158 -13.09 -0.10 -14.78
C LEU A 158 -13.77 -1.42 -15.17
N ARG A 159 -15.07 -1.57 -14.92
CA ARG A 159 -15.83 -2.76 -15.30
C ARG A 159 -15.74 -3.02 -16.81
N ALA A 160 -15.95 -2.00 -17.62
CA ALA A 160 -15.85 -2.12 -19.07
C ALA A 160 -14.45 -2.56 -19.53
N ALA A 161 -13.39 -2.04 -18.90
CA ALA A 161 -12.01 -2.43 -19.20
C ALA A 161 -11.73 -3.90 -18.82
N VAL A 162 -12.24 -4.35 -17.66
CA VAL A 162 -12.12 -5.75 -17.22
C VAL A 162 -12.83 -6.68 -18.20
N GLU A 163 -14.09 -6.38 -18.59
CA GLU A 163 -14.86 -7.16 -19.54
C GLU A 163 -14.19 -7.23 -20.92
N ALA A 164 -13.62 -6.11 -21.39
CA ALA A 164 -12.88 -6.07 -22.66
C ALA A 164 -11.60 -6.93 -22.61
N ASP A 165 -10.88 -6.93 -21.48
CA ASP A 165 -9.69 -7.77 -21.33
C ASP A 165 -10.07 -9.26 -21.26
N VAL A 166 -11.15 -9.63 -20.58
CA VAL A 166 -11.69 -11.01 -20.60
C VAL A 166 -12.06 -11.45 -22.02
N ALA A 167 -12.80 -10.60 -22.76
CA ALA A 167 -13.17 -10.89 -24.14
C ALA A 167 -11.96 -11.04 -25.08
N ALA A 168 -10.85 -10.36 -24.75
CA ALA A 168 -9.58 -10.47 -25.49
C ALA A 168 -8.70 -11.64 -25.02
N GLY A 169 -9.20 -12.54 -24.16
CA GLY A 169 -8.48 -13.70 -23.67
C GLY A 169 -7.40 -13.38 -22.63
N ARG A 170 -7.46 -12.21 -22.01
CA ARG A 170 -6.59 -11.85 -20.89
C ARG A 170 -7.25 -12.25 -19.56
N ARG A 171 -6.44 -12.36 -18.51
CA ARG A 171 -6.93 -12.73 -17.18
C ARG A 171 -6.82 -11.52 -16.23
N PRO A 172 -7.94 -10.89 -15.82
CA PRO A 172 -7.94 -9.90 -14.75
C PRO A 172 -7.31 -10.49 -13.50
N CYS A 173 -6.41 -9.74 -12.85
CA CYS A 173 -5.62 -10.24 -11.74
C CYS A 173 -5.79 -9.41 -10.47
N ALA A 174 -5.61 -8.10 -10.56
CA ALA A 174 -5.69 -7.22 -9.39
C ALA A 174 -6.31 -5.87 -9.73
N ILE A 175 -7.06 -5.33 -8.78
CA ILE A 175 -7.46 -3.92 -8.71
C ILE A 175 -6.68 -3.29 -7.54
N VAL A 176 -6.08 -2.11 -7.78
CA VAL A 176 -5.52 -1.28 -6.72
C VAL A 176 -6.41 -0.04 -6.57
N GLY A 177 -7.20 -0.02 -5.50
CA GLY A 177 -8.00 1.13 -5.11
C GLY A 177 -7.20 2.08 -4.21
N CYS A 178 -7.46 3.38 -4.30
CA CYS A 178 -6.77 4.41 -3.51
C CYS A 178 -7.72 5.07 -2.52
N VAL A 179 -7.27 5.21 -1.28
CA VAL A 179 -7.95 5.97 -0.23
C VAL A 179 -7.05 7.15 0.13
N GLY A 180 -7.33 8.31 -0.49
CA GLY A 180 -6.51 9.51 -0.39
C GLY A 180 -5.31 9.49 -1.35
N THR A 181 -5.56 9.70 -2.65
CA THR A 181 -4.52 9.76 -3.69
C THR A 181 -3.49 10.86 -3.41
N THR A 182 -2.26 10.68 -3.86
CA THR A 182 -1.12 11.54 -3.51
C THR A 182 -1.28 13.00 -3.93
N ALA A 183 -1.87 13.25 -5.11
CA ALA A 183 -1.97 14.60 -5.66
C ALA A 183 -3.30 15.29 -5.33
N THR A 184 -4.40 14.53 -5.30
CA THR A 184 -5.76 15.08 -5.22
C THR A 184 -6.50 14.70 -3.95
N THR A 185 -5.95 13.80 -3.13
CA THR A 185 -6.59 13.19 -1.96
C THR A 185 -7.96 12.54 -2.26
N ALA A 186 -8.16 12.09 -3.49
CA ALA A 186 -9.40 11.43 -3.91
C ALA A 186 -9.56 10.06 -3.25
N PHE A 187 -10.81 9.65 -3.08
CA PHE A 187 -11.20 8.37 -2.48
C PHE A 187 -11.93 7.54 -3.54
N ASP A 188 -11.36 6.41 -3.90
CA ASP A 188 -11.98 5.50 -4.85
C ASP A 188 -13.19 4.77 -4.21
N PRO A 189 -14.23 4.45 -4.98
CA PRO A 189 -15.46 3.83 -4.48
C PRO A 189 -15.23 2.34 -4.19
N LEU A 190 -14.67 2.02 -3.02
CA LEU A 190 -14.26 0.65 -2.65
C LEU A 190 -15.39 -0.39 -2.77
N PRO A 191 -16.67 -0.11 -2.42
CA PRO A 191 -17.74 -1.11 -2.59
C PRO A 191 -17.91 -1.56 -4.05
N GLU A 192 -17.83 -0.62 -5.00
CA GLU A 192 -17.93 -0.90 -6.43
C GLU A 192 -16.70 -1.65 -6.94
N LEU A 193 -15.50 -1.28 -6.47
CA LEU A 193 -14.25 -1.99 -6.81
C LEU A 193 -14.28 -3.41 -6.26
N ALA A 194 -14.73 -3.61 -5.03
CA ALA A 194 -14.87 -4.92 -4.41
C ALA A 194 -15.86 -5.81 -5.17
N ALA A 195 -17.00 -5.25 -5.60
CA ALA A 195 -17.95 -5.98 -6.42
C ALA A 195 -17.33 -6.45 -7.74
N ILE A 196 -16.58 -5.60 -8.44
CA ILE A 196 -15.89 -5.97 -9.68
C ILE A 196 -14.82 -7.04 -9.40
N ALA A 197 -14.02 -6.86 -8.34
CA ALA A 197 -13.00 -7.82 -7.97
C ALA A 197 -13.59 -9.21 -7.68
N ARG A 198 -14.67 -9.27 -6.93
CA ARG A 198 -15.40 -10.50 -6.60
C ARG A 198 -16.00 -11.18 -7.84
N ASP A 199 -16.68 -10.41 -8.73
CA ASP A 199 -17.30 -10.93 -9.94
C ASP A 199 -16.30 -11.62 -10.88
N HIS A 200 -15.03 -11.18 -10.85
CA HIS A 200 -13.96 -11.67 -11.72
C HIS A 200 -12.84 -12.43 -11.00
N GLY A 201 -12.98 -12.69 -9.71
CA GLY A 201 -11.99 -13.43 -8.90
C GLY A 201 -10.64 -12.70 -8.78
N MET A 202 -10.65 -11.38 -8.80
CA MET A 202 -9.47 -10.53 -8.73
C MET A 202 -9.06 -10.27 -7.27
N TRP A 203 -7.80 -9.90 -7.07
CA TRP A 203 -7.30 -9.35 -5.81
C TRP A 203 -7.65 -7.87 -5.70
N LEU A 204 -8.22 -7.45 -4.59
CA LEU A 204 -8.38 -6.04 -4.26
C LEU A 204 -7.32 -5.63 -3.25
N HIS A 205 -6.38 -4.77 -3.67
CA HIS A 205 -5.43 -4.10 -2.77
C HIS A 205 -5.84 -2.64 -2.59
N VAL A 206 -5.79 -2.13 -1.36
CA VAL A 206 -6.11 -0.73 -1.06
C VAL A 206 -4.86 0.03 -0.60
N ASP A 207 -4.46 1.01 -1.41
CA ASP A 207 -3.42 1.97 -1.04
C ASP A 207 -4.04 3.15 -0.29
N ALA A 208 -3.92 3.11 1.03
CA ALA A 208 -4.34 4.17 1.95
C ALA A 208 -3.14 4.84 2.62
N ALA A 209 -2.01 4.94 1.91
CA ALA A 209 -0.71 5.29 2.45
C ALA A 209 -0.69 6.50 3.40
N MET A 210 -1.49 7.53 3.13
CA MET A 210 -1.63 8.67 4.04
C MET A 210 -2.97 8.67 4.76
N ALA A 211 -4.08 8.62 4.01
CA ALA A 211 -5.41 8.84 4.57
C ALA A 211 -5.89 7.69 5.46
N GLY A 212 -5.29 6.50 5.37
CA GLY A 212 -5.58 5.41 6.31
C GLY A 212 -5.39 5.80 7.78
N THR A 213 -4.46 6.71 8.07
CA THR A 213 -4.28 7.27 9.43
C THR A 213 -5.49 8.06 9.91
N ALA A 214 -6.25 8.71 9.03
CA ALA A 214 -7.45 9.46 9.42
C ALA A 214 -8.53 8.57 10.03
N MET A 215 -8.52 7.27 9.75
CA MET A 215 -9.50 6.29 10.26
C MET A 215 -9.38 6.02 11.76
N VAL A 216 -8.33 6.55 12.40
CA VAL A 216 -8.27 6.65 13.88
C VAL A 216 -9.47 7.43 14.41
N LEU A 217 -9.97 8.40 13.64
CA LEU A 217 -11.16 9.18 13.94
C LEU A 217 -12.40 8.42 13.43
N PRO A 218 -13.33 8.01 14.31
CA PRO A 218 -14.54 7.27 13.89
C PRO A 218 -15.35 7.96 12.81
N GLU A 219 -15.41 9.29 12.83
CA GLU A 219 -16.09 10.11 11.83
C GLU A 219 -15.49 10.04 10.43
N CYS A 220 -14.22 9.64 10.30
CA CYS A 220 -13.55 9.46 9.01
C CYS A 220 -13.74 8.07 8.41
N ARG A 221 -14.16 7.07 9.21
CA ARG A 221 -14.22 5.66 8.76
C ARG A 221 -15.17 5.42 7.61
N GLY A 222 -16.17 6.29 7.42
CA GLY A 222 -17.03 6.23 6.25
C GLY A 222 -16.31 6.46 4.92
N LEU A 223 -15.11 7.05 4.93
CA LEU A 223 -14.31 7.32 3.73
C LEU A 223 -13.70 6.05 3.10
N TRP A 224 -13.66 4.95 3.83
CA TRP A 224 -13.19 3.67 3.31
C TRP A 224 -14.22 2.53 3.48
N ASN A 225 -15.52 2.87 3.42
CA ASN A 225 -16.56 1.84 3.37
C ASN A 225 -16.22 0.81 2.29
N GLY A 226 -16.42 -0.48 2.61
CA GLY A 226 -16.04 -1.59 1.73
C GLY A 226 -14.62 -2.11 1.93
N ILE A 227 -13.83 -1.51 2.84
CA ILE A 227 -12.47 -1.97 3.15
C ILE A 227 -12.44 -3.44 3.61
N GLU A 228 -13.51 -3.92 4.23
CA GLU A 228 -13.64 -5.29 4.73
C GLU A 228 -13.63 -6.35 3.61
N GLU A 229 -13.87 -5.93 2.37
CA GLU A 229 -13.83 -6.80 1.19
C GLU A 229 -12.46 -6.77 0.49
N ALA A 230 -11.49 -5.98 0.98
CA ALA A 230 -10.15 -5.95 0.42
C ALA A 230 -9.35 -7.21 0.82
N ASP A 231 -8.61 -7.76 -0.14
CA ASP A 231 -7.66 -8.85 0.14
C ASP A 231 -6.40 -8.34 0.86
N SER A 232 -6.07 -7.07 0.70
CA SER A 232 -4.96 -6.42 1.40
C SER A 232 -5.08 -4.91 1.39
N LEU A 233 -4.48 -4.28 2.38
CA LEU A 233 -4.38 -2.82 2.44
C LEU A 233 -3.05 -2.38 3.05
N VAL A 234 -2.66 -1.13 2.80
CA VAL A 234 -1.49 -0.50 3.42
C VAL A 234 -1.81 0.93 3.83
N PHE A 235 -1.34 1.32 5.00
CA PHE A 235 -1.21 2.73 5.37
C PHE A 235 0.13 2.98 6.08
N ASN A 236 0.58 4.24 6.08
CA ASN A 236 1.93 4.57 6.53
C ASN A 236 1.91 5.42 7.80
N PRO A 237 2.10 4.83 9.01
CA PRO A 237 2.31 5.59 10.24
C PRO A 237 3.44 6.63 10.13
N HIS A 238 4.49 6.35 9.36
CA HIS A 238 5.59 7.29 9.14
C HIS A 238 5.21 8.57 8.38
N LYS A 239 4.02 8.63 7.76
CA LYS A 239 3.55 9.85 7.08
C LYS A 239 2.80 10.79 8.03
N TRP A 240 1.85 10.26 8.82
CA TRP A 240 0.92 11.12 9.56
C TRP A 240 0.73 10.74 11.04
N MET A 241 1.42 9.75 11.58
CA MET A 241 1.28 9.34 12.98
C MET A 241 2.49 9.74 13.86
N GLY A 242 3.37 10.62 13.39
CA GLY A 242 4.53 11.07 14.15
C GLY A 242 5.56 9.96 14.42
N VAL A 243 5.62 8.98 13.54
CA VAL A 243 6.58 7.87 13.57
C VAL A 243 7.69 8.16 12.56
N GLY A 244 8.94 7.92 12.94
CA GLY A 244 10.09 8.03 12.03
C GLY A 244 10.06 6.99 10.91
N PHE A 245 10.82 7.25 9.84
CA PHE A 245 11.02 6.26 8.78
C PHE A 245 11.86 5.08 9.31
N ASP A 246 11.52 3.83 8.91
CA ASP A 246 10.44 3.43 8.00
C ASP A 246 9.37 2.66 8.77
N PHE A 247 8.10 2.98 8.59
CA PHE A 247 7.02 2.19 9.14
C PHE A 247 5.77 2.30 8.24
N SER A 248 5.44 1.21 7.55
CA SER A 248 4.20 1.03 6.80
C SER A 248 3.46 -0.18 7.35
N ALA A 249 2.20 -0.01 7.71
CA ALA A 249 1.34 -1.08 8.21
C ALA A 249 0.65 -1.75 7.02
N TYR A 250 1.03 -2.99 6.71
CA TYR A 250 0.44 -3.81 5.67
C TYR A 250 -0.43 -4.90 6.28
N TYR A 251 -1.67 -5.07 5.79
CA TYR A 251 -2.65 -6.04 6.26
C TYR A 251 -3.14 -6.92 5.12
N VAL A 252 -3.40 -8.18 5.45
CA VAL A 252 -4.03 -9.18 4.58
C VAL A 252 -5.12 -9.90 5.34
#